data_84b518d7b65388ff3dcacb615c11eeac
#
_entry.id   84b518d7b65388ff3dcacb615c11eeac
#
_cell.length_a   1.000
_cell.length_b   1.000
_cell.length_c   1.000
_cell.angle_alpha   90.00
_cell.angle_beta   90.00
_cell.angle_gamma   90.00
#
_symmetry.space_group_name_H-M   'P 1'
#
loop_
_entity.id
_entity.type
_entity.pdbx_description
1 polymer ?
#
loop_
_entity_poly.entity_id
_entity_poly.type
_entity_poly.pdbx_seq_one_letter_code
_entity_poly.pdbx_strand_id
1 'polypeptide(L)'
;RVDGAKFKAGLVRAFRPATGAAAPTTPAEALPDRGREAEPQAAPPESPPESEVVVVPSPQLEPEPAPEGDSHPQAEPAPAPEGDSHPPGGPRPTLSGVEPDWRAPAIVGDEALTGSKPSKWKLPPLKLLGGSDPQRGNHEDAARQGAALEQALAAHDVETKLVGMVVGPTVTRYELELAPGVKVSRVTSLSKDIAYAMASPDVRILAPIPGRQAIGVEVPNRDRQVVSLGGILTSAEARHATRPLEVAIGRDINAKPVMMDLTRMPHILIAGATGAGKSSCINSMITSVLMRSTPEQVRMILVDPKMVEMAQYEHVPHLLTQPVTDPKKAANALAWACREMDRRYEILATVGVRDIGGYNAACDQGLFEDDREPGVGDSEPKERLPLILVVVDELADLMMVAPRDVEDSICRIAQKARAVGIHLVIATQRPSINVITGVIKANIPARLAFAVSSQTDSRVILDQQGAERLVGRGDMLLISPTSTSAQRIQGAWVTESEVRSVVAAWRRQAAAKPGSSAVASDGEDGDDDPLAPAPPTASAGRGDEDDELLAQAMSLVVESQLGSTSMLQRKLRVGFARAGRLMDLLEQRGVVGPSEGSKAREVLMSPDELAG
;
A
#
# COMPACT_ATOMS: atom_id res chain seq x y z
N ARG A 1 -60.79 27.93 4.64
CA ARG A 1 -61.47 28.35 5.88
C ARG A 1 -60.52 28.11 7.04
N VAL A 2 -60.07 29.24 7.53
CA VAL A 2 -59.91 29.76 8.89
C VAL A 2 -58.58 29.33 9.51
N ASP A 3 -57.60 30.23 9.53
CA ASP A 3 -57.18 31.21 10.55
C ASP A 3 -56.61 30.53 11.80
N GLY A 4 -55.55 30.94 12.33
CA GLY A 4 -54.78 32.14 12.56
C GLY A 4 -53.65 31.85 13.54
N ALA A 5 -52.54 32.40 13.28
CA ALA A 5 -51.95 33.55 13.95
C ALA A 5 -51.47 33.38 15.41
N LYS A 6 -50.20 33.76 15.58
CA LYS A 6 -49.51 34.46 16.68
C LYS A 6 -48.93 33.67 17.85
N PHE A 7 -47.61 33.79 17.99
CA PHE A 7 -46.88 34.50 19.05
C PHE A 7 -45.36 34.37 18.78
N LYS A 8 -44.65 35.41 18.36
CA LYS A 8 -43.79 36.40 19.05
C LYS A 8 -42.80 35.73 20.05
N ALA A 9 -41.55 35.96 20.03
CA ALA A 9 -40.57 36.98 19.68
C ALA A 9 -39.39 36.88 20.69
N GLY A 10 -38.21 37.19 20.26
CA GLY A 10 -37.04 37.57 21.10
C GLY A 10 -35.85 36.61 20.94
N LEU A 11 -34.66 36.92 20.56
CA LEU A 11 -33.89 38.15 20.63
C LEU A 11 -32.73 38.04 19.60
N VAL A 12 -32.70 38.95 18.65
CA VAL A 12 -31.57 39.21 17.76
C VAL A 12 -30.58 40.09 18.53
N ARG A 13 -29.31 39.76 18.48
CA ARG A 13 -28.23 40.74 18.65
C ARG A 13 -27.19 40.59 17.55
N ALA A 14 -27.31 41.48 16.60
CA ALA A 14 -26.36 41.75 15.53
C ALA A 14 -25.10 42.43 16.07
N PHE A 15 -23.97 42.12 15.52
CA PHE A 15 -22.81 43.04 15.45
C PHE A 15 -22.47 43.28 13.99
N ARG A 16 -22.59 44.54 13.60
CA ARG A 16 -22.14 45.11 12.31
C ARG A 16 -20.79 45.80 12.52
N PRO A 17 -19.93 45.89 11.47
CA PRO A 17 -18.62 46.56 11.55
C PRO A 17 -18.74 48.06 11.35
N ALA A 18 -17.85 48.83 12.01
CA ALA A 18 -17.66 50.24 11.79
C ALA A 18 -16.43 50.48 10.93
N THR A 19 -16.64 51.21 9.85
CA THR A 19 -15.65 51.86 8.98
C THR A 19 -15.31 53.23 9.48
N GLY A 20 -14.03 53.67 9.31
CA GLY A 20 -13.76 55.04 8.96
C GLY A 20 -12.82 55.84 9.84
N ALA A 21 -11.68 56.20 9.26
CA ALA A 21 -11.06 57.53 9.13
C ALA A 21 -10.02 58.04 10.15
N ALA A 22 -8.84 58.29 9.59
CA ALA A 22 -7.97 59.49 9.68
C ALA A 22 -7.11 59.74 10.93
N ALA A 23 -5.81 59.87 10.66
CA ALA A 23 -4.76 60.46 11.48
C ALA A 23 -4.99 61.98 11.78
N PRO A 24 -4.30 62.57 12.80
CA PRO A 24 -3.05 63.25 12.48
C PRO A 24 -1.90 63.26 13.53
N THR A 25 -0.69 63.32 13.00
CA THR A 25 0.53 64.11 13.35
C THR A 25 0.85 64.56 14.77
N THR A 26 2.01 64.10 15.25
CA THR A 26 3.16 64.70 16.00
C THR A 26 2.98 65.95 16.89
N PRO A 27 3.89 66.31 17.87
CA PRO A 27 5.35 66.04 17.94
C PRO A 27 5.92 65.76 19.36
N ALA A 28 7.19 65.42 19.34
CA ALA A 28 8.28 65.35 20.27
C ALA A 28 8.23 66.10 21.61
N GLU A 29 8.79 65.45 22.66
CA GLU A 29 9.64 66.10 23.64
C GLU A 29 10.67 65.12 24.22
N ALA A 30 11.88 65.63 24.46
CA ALA A 30 13.10 64.91 24.75
C ALA A 30 13.49 64.97 26.26
N LEU A 31 14.34 63.95 26.65
CA LEU A 31 15.39 63.94 27.69
C LEU A 31 14.97 63.60 29.15
N PRO A 32 15.90 63.11 30.05
CA PRO A 32 17.29 62.70 29.82
C PRO A 32 17.72 61.32 30.43
N ASP A 33 18.74 60.79 29.86
CA ASP A 33 19.89 60.02 30.32
C ASP A 33 20.03 59.72 31.82
N ARG A 34 20.19 58.41 32.12
CA ARG A 34 21.04 57.92 33.22
C ARG A 34 21.62 56.55 32.89
N GLY A 35 22.94 56.54 32.82
CA GLY A 35 23.87 55.51 32.56
C GLY A 35 23.57 54.09 33.09
N ARG A 36 23.95 53.12 32.31
CA ARG A 36 24.32 51.80 32.73
C ARG A 36 25.54 51.32 31.98
N GLU A 37 26.49 50.87 32.78
CA GLU A 37 27.82 50.40 32.47
C GLU A 37 27.82 49.32 31.38
N ALA A 38 28.84 49.36 30.55
CA ALA A 38 29.19 48.41 29.51
C ALA A 38 29.66 47.08 30.16
N GLU A 39 28.99 45.98 29.85
CA GLU A 39 29.56 44.64 29.97
C GLU A 39 30.40 44.33 28.71
N PRO A 40 31.56 43.66 28.86
CA PRO A 40 32.46 43.41 27.75
C PRO A 40 31.91 42.28 26.87
N GLN A 41 31.91 42.52 25.55
CA GLN A 41 31.66 41.52 24.51
C GLN A 41 32.68 40.39 24.61
N ALA A 42 32.20 39.16 24.80
CA ALA A 42 32.97 37.95 24.62
C ALA A 42 33.32 37.74 23.15
N ALA A 43 34.60 37.49 22.88
CA ALA A 43 35.14 37.14 21.59
C ALA A 43 34.56 35.79 21.09
N PRO A 44 34.44 35.58 19.77
CA PRO A 44 34.02 34.29 19.23
C PRO A 44 35.06 33.20 19.52
N PRO A 45 34.66 31.93 19.74
CA PRO A 45 35.58 30.84 20.01
C PRO A 45 36.46 30.55 18.80
N GLU A 46 37.77 30.44 19.07
CA GLU A 46 38.79 30.00 18.13
C GLU A 46 38.48 28.59 17.61
N SER A 47 38.69 28.40 16.31
CA SER A 47 38.62 27.11 15.65
C SER A 47 39.66 26.16 16.21
N PRO A 48 39.35 24.85 16.40
CA PRO A 48 40.35 23.88 16.83
C PRO A 48 41.43 23.68 15.74
N PRO A 49 42.67 23.36 16.11
CA PRO A 49 43.77 23.21 15.17
C PRO A 49 43.56 22.02 14.25
N GLU A 50 43.91 22.22 12.99
CA GLU A 50 43.94 21.18 11.95
C GLU A 50 44.82 20.03 12.41
N SER A 51 44.23 18.83 12.57
CA SER A 51 44.96 17.60 12.79
C SER A 51 45.68 17.21 11.50
N GLU A 52 47.00 17.18 11.52
CA GLU A 52 47.80 16.59 10.45
C GLU A 52 47.36 15.16 10.18
N VAL A 53 46.86 14.93 8.98
CA VAL A 53 46.56 13.58 8.46
C VAL A 53 47.90 12.92 8.11
N VAL A 54 48.37 12.07 9.00
CA VAL A 54 49.48 11.14 8.71
C VAL A 54 48.96 10.10 7.72
N VAL A 55 49.36 10.27 6.47
CA VAL A 55 49.12 9.27 5.40
C VAL A 55 50.04 8.07 5.67
N VAL A 56 49.47 6.99 6.18
CA VAL A 56 50.14 5.69 6.24
C VAL A 56 49.98 5.03 4.88
N PRO A 57 51.06 4.72 4.16
CA PRO A 57 50.96 4.01 2.86
C PRO A 57 50.44 2.58 3.08
N SER A 58 49.38 2.22 2.36
CA SER A 58 48.88 0.85 2.30
C SER A 58 49.95 -0.09 1.72
N PRO A 59 50.14 -1.29 2.27
CA PRO A 59 51.02 -2.27 1.71
C PRO A 59 50.54 -2.73 0.31
N GLN A 60 51.44 -2.64 -0.64
CA GLN A 60 51.23 -3.23 -1.98
C GLN A 60 51.18 -4.75 -1.83
N LEU A 61 50.04 -5.33 -2.13
CA LEU A 61 49.91 -6.76 -2.34
C LEU A 61 50.57 -7.11 -3.71
N GLU A 62 51.66 -7.85 -3.66
CA GLU A 62 52.22 -8.49 -4.83
C GLU A 62 51.23 -9.50 -5.42
N PRO A 63 51.13 -9.65 -6.76
CA PRO A 63 50.23 -10.63 -7.36
C PRO A 63 50.74 -12.04 -7.13
N GLU A 64 49.92 -12.91 -6.59
CA GLU A 64 50.18 -14.35 -6.52
C GLU A 64 50.33 -14.93 -7.93
N PRO A 65 51.29 -15.88 -8.17
CA PRO A 65 51.46 -16.52 -9.44
C PRO A 65 50.29 -17.48 -9.74
N ALA A 66 49.82 -17.43 -10.99
CA ALA A 66 48.78 -18.29 -11.50
C ALA A 66 49.21 -19.78 -11.43
N PRO A 67 48.29 -20.71 -11.11
CA PRO A 67 48.59 -22.13 -11.18
C PRO A 67 48.72 -22.58 -12.65
N GLU A 68 49.79 -23.33 -12.92
CA GLU A 68 50.11 -23.96 -14.19
C GLU A 68 49.04 -24.99 -14.59
N GLY A 69 48.83 -25.07 -15.90
CA GLY A 69 47.73 -25.70 -16.55
C GLY A 69 47.61 -27.21 -16.37
N ASP A 70 46.37 -27.64 -16.47
CA ASP A 70 46.02 -28.98 -16.90
C ASP A 70 45.35 -28.92 -18.28
N SER A 71 46.05 -29.54 -19.21
CA SER A 71 45.68 -29.70 -20.62
C SER A 71 44.53 -30.71 -20.74
N HIS A 72 43.33 -30.24 -21.12
CA HIS A 72 42.31 -31.11 -21.68
C HIS A 72 42.25 -30.97 -23.22
N PRO A 73 42.06 -32.07 -23.94
CA PRO A 73 42.16 -32.11 -25.39
C PRO A 73 40.95 -31.42 -26.05
N GLN A 74 41.30 -30.69 -27.12
CA GLN A 74 40.33 -30.07 -28.03
C GLN A 74 39.45 -31.13 -28.69
N ALA A 75 38.12 -31.00 -28.52
CA ALA A 75 37.14 -31.72 -29.33
C ALA A 75 36.95 -30.97 -30.65
N GLU A 76 37.09 -31.69 -31.76
CA GLU A 76 36.84 -31.22 -33.12
C GLU A 76 35.38 -30.79 -33.31
N PRO A 77 35.12 -29.77 -34.16
CA PRO A 77 33.73 -29.35 -34.46
C PRO A 77 33.08 -30.34 -35.44
N ALA A 78 31.86 -30.78 -35.07
CA ALA A 78 31.01 -31.59 -35.93
C ALA A 78 30.56 -30.83 -37.19
N PRO A 79 30.42 -31.50 -38.36
CA PRO A 79 30.05 -30.85 -39.61
C PRO A 79 28.59 -30.43 -39.63
N ALA A 80 28.33 -29.28 -40.25
CA ALA A 80 27.01 -28.72 -40.51
C ALA A 80 26.18 -29.60 -41.45
N PRO A 81 24.87 -29.76 -41.27
CA PRO A 81 24.01 -30.41 -42.25
C PRO A 81 23.76 -29.49 -43.44
N GLU A 82 23.88 -30.07 -44.62
CA GLU A 82 23.64 -29.47 -45.94
C GLU A 82 22.15 -29.12 -46.13
N GLY A 83 21.98 -28.11 -46.95
CA GLY A 83 20.78 -27.35 -47.21
C GLY A 83 19.54 -28.08 -47.69
N ASP A 84 18.44 -27.47 -47.35
CA ASP A 84 17.17 -27.61 -48.04
C ASP A 84 16.74 -26.25 -48.62
N SER A 85 16.56 -26.29 -49.94
CA SER A 85 16.18 -25.20 -50.81
C SER A 85 14.69 -24.79 -50.57
N HIS A 86 14.43 -23.55 -50.18
CA HIS A 86 13.10 -22.96 -50.21
C HIS A 86 12.87 -22.12 -51.47
N PRO A 87 11.66 -22.18 -52.05
CA PRO A 87 11.26 -21.39 -53.22
C PRO A 87 11.00 -19.93 -52.87
N PRO A 88 11.14 -18.98 -53.81
CA PRO A 88 10.98 -17.55 -53.56
C PRO A 88 9.53 -17.09 -53.61
N GLY A 89 9.16 -16.16 -52.70
CA GLY A 89 8.12 -15.18 -52.96
C GLY A 89 6.82 -15.33 -52.20
N GLY A 90 6.75 -14.77 -51.01
CA GLY A 90 5.49 -14.29 -50.39
C GLY A 90 5.73 -12.93 -49.74
N PRO A 91 4.76 -12.00 -49.72
CA PRO A 91 4.96 -10.64 -49.21
C PRO A 91 5.26 -10.67 -47.72
N ARG A 92 6.27 -9.90 -47.27
CA ARG A 92 6.60 -9.67 -45.87
C ARG A 92 5.39 -9.05 -45.18
N PRO A 93 4.93 -9.56 -44.01
CA PRO A 93 3.96 -8.84 -43.21
C PRO A 93 4.63 -7.59 -42.62
N THR A 94 4.04 -6.45 -42.88
CA THR A 94 4.33 -5.19 -42.19
C THR A 94 3.99 -5.37 -40.72
N LEU A 95 5.01 -5.36 -39.85
CA LEU A 95 4.84 -5.25 -38.40
C LEU A 95 4.28 -3.86 -38.11
N SER A 96 2.96 -3.70 -38.17
CA SER A 96 2.28 -2.60 -37.50
C SER A 96 2.42 -2.81 -36.00
N GLY A 97 2.80 -1.73 -35.30
CA GLY A 97 3.18 -1.72 -33.91
C GLY A 97 2.27 -2.53 -33.01
N VAL A 98 2.78 -3.60 -32.49
CA VAL A 98 2.19 -4.33 -31.37
C VAL A 98 2.53 -3.51 -30.14
N GLU A 99 1.56 -2.72 -29.66
CA GLU A 99 1.59 -2.29 -28.26
C GLU A 99 1.73 -3.54 -27.39
N PRO A 100 2.60 -3.56 -26.37
CA PRO A 100 2.70 -4.72 -25.50
C PRO A 100 1.31 -4.95 -24.86
N ASP A 101 0.64 -5.99 -25.30
CA ASP A 101 -0.64 -6.41 -24.72
C ASP A 101 -0.33 -6.93 -23.29
N TRP A 102 -0.52 -6.04 -22.30
CA TRP A 102 -0.46 -6.39 -20.88
C TRP A 102 -1.58 -7.34 -20.44
N ARG A 103 -2.44 -7.74 -21.36
CA ARG A 103 -3.43 -8.79 -21.17
C ARG A 103 -2.71 -10.13 -21.18
N ALA A 104 -2.22 -10.53 -19.97
CA ALA A 104 -1.86 -11.92 -19.74
C ALA A 104 -3.02 -12.83 -20.16
N PRO A 105 -2.77 -14.05 -20.71
CA PRO A 105 -3.82 -14.96 -21.11
C PRO A 105 -4.83 -15.10 -19.97
N ALA A 106 -6.11 -15.00 -20.30
CA ALA A 106 -7.19 -15.12 -19.33
C ALA A 106 -7.00 -16.41 -18.53
N ILE A 107 -6.81 -16.26 -17.22
CA ILE A 107 -6.86 -17.40 -16.31
C ILE A 107 -8.32 -17.86 -16.37
N VAL A 108 -8.54 -19.10 -16.73
CA VAL A 108 -9.86 -19.73 -16.72
C VAL A 108 -10.46 -19.50 -15.33
N GLY A 109 -11.53 -18.69 -15.24
CA GLY A 109 -12.17 -18.36 -13.97
C GLY A 109 -12.48 -16.87 -13.74
N ASP A 110 -12.19 -15.99 -14.70
CA ASP A 110 -12.43 -14.53 -14.57
C ASP A 110 -13.90 -14.17 -14.27
N GLU A 111 -14.86 -14.94 -14.76
CA GLU A 111 -16.30 -14.72 -14.53
C GLU A 111 -16.75 -15.08 -13.11
N ALA A 112 -16.04 -15.98 -12.45
CA ALA A 112 -16.37 -16.46 -11.10
C ALA A 112 -16.18 -15.39 -9.99
N LEU A 113 -15.43 -14.32 -10.26
CA LEU A 113 -15.23 -13.24 -9.30
C LEU A 113 -16.40 -12.25 -9.26
N THR A 114 -17.23 -12.20 -10.32
CA THR A 114 -18.32 -11.22 -10.45
C THR A 114 -19.62 -11.62 -9.77
N GLY A 115 -19.84 -12.92 -9.50
CA GLY A 115 -21.02 -13.47 -8.82
C GLY A 115 -22.31 -13.45 -9.64
N SER A 116 -22.97 -14.60 -9.76
CA SER A 116 -24.23 -14.77 -10.51
C SER A 116 -25.50 -14.55 -9.66
N LYS A 117 -25.39 -14.66 -8.32
CA LYS A 117 -26.55 -14.45 -7.44
C LYS A 117 -26.77 -12.93 -7.20
N PRO A 118 -28.03 -12.44 -7.26
CA PRO A 118 -28.31 -11.02 -7.02
C PRO A 118 -27.94 -10.64 -5.58
N SER A 119 -27.00 -9.68 -5.45
CA SER A 119 -26.61 -9.16 -4.14
C SER A 119 -27.77 -8.44 -3.45
N LYS A 120 -27.87 -8.59 -2.13
CA LYS A 120 -28.81 -7.84 -1.29
C LYS A 120 -28.43 -6.34 -1.16
N TRP A 121 -27.25 -5.97 -1.64
CA TRP A 121 -26.70 -4.61 -1.58
C TRP A 121 -26.82 -3.91 -2.93
N LYS A 122 -27.03 -2.59 -2.90
CA LYS A 122 -27.06 -1.76 -4.11
C LYS A 122 -25.84 -0.84 -4.12
N LEU A 123 -25.14 -0.82 -5.26
CA LEU A 123 -23.99 0.09 -5.42
C LEU A 123 -24.44 1.55 -5.36
N PRO A 124 -23.63 2.44 -4.78
CA PRO A 124 -23.89 3.87 -4.78
C PRO A 124 -23.96 4.42 -6.21
N PRO A 125 -24.88 5.35 -6.50
CA PRO A 125 -24.98 5.92 -7.84
C PRO A 125 -23.78 6.80 -8.17
N LEU A 126 -23.25 6.71 -9.39
CA LEU A 126 -22.07 7.48 -9.86
C LEU A 126 -22.23 9.00 -9.73
N LYS A 127 -23.46 9.50 -9.69
CA LYS A 127 -23.76 10.95 -9.49
C LYS A 127 -23.30 11.50 -8.13
N LEU A 128 -22.90 10.65 -7.18
CA LEU A 128 -22.32 11.10 -5.90
C LEU A 128 -20.89 11.62 -6.07
N LEU A 129 -20.25 11.31 -7.19
CA LEU A 129 -18.91 11.77 -7.53
C LEU A 129 -19.02 12.84 -8.63
N GLY A 130 -18.26 13.93 -8.47
CA GLY A 130 -18.17 14.99 -9.47
C GLY A 130 -17.50 14.48 -10.75
N GLY A 131 -18.06 14.83 -11.91
CA GLY A 131 -17.40 14.64 -13.18
C GLY A 131 -16.45 15.80 -13.46
N SER A 132 -15.25 15.53 -13.97
CA SER A 132 -14.47 16.55 -14.67
C SER A 132 -14.53 16.24 -16.18
N ASP A 133 -14.99 17.20 -16.96
CA ASP A 133 -14.75 17.16 -18.39
C ASP A 133 -13.25 17.25 -18.63
N PRO A 134 -12.69 16.39 -19.49
CA PRO A 134 -11.30 16.54 -19.90
C PRO A 134 -11.17 17.88 -20.62
N GLN A 135 -10.63 18.89 -19.93
CA GLN A 135 -10.28 20.14 -20.57
C GLN A 135 -9.28 19.81 -21.69
N ARG A 136 -9.57 20.25 -22.91
CA ARG A 136 -8.61 20.13 -24.01
C ARG A 136 -7.38 20.95 -23.64
N GLY A 137 -6.24 20.27 -23.50
CA GLY A 137 -4.96 20.93 -23.26
C GLY A 137 -4.72 22.01 -24.32
N ASN A 138 -4.07 23.10 -23.93
CA ASN A 138 -3.73 24.19 -24.84
C ASN A 138 -2.62 23.72 -25.80
N HIS A 139 -3.02 23.14 -26.93
CA HIS A 139 -2.10 22.64 -27.96
C HIS A 139 -1.21 23.73 -28.55
N GLU A 140 -1.69 24.99 -28.64
CA GLU A 140 -0.91 26.10 -29.17
C GLU A 140 0.24 26.47 -28.23
N ASP A 141 -0.01 26.53 -26.92
CA ASP A 141 1.03 26.77 -25.93
C ASP A 141 2.06 25.65 -25.92
N ALA A 142 1.60 24.39 -26.01
CA ALA A 142 2.50 23.25 -26.08
C ALA A 142 3.37 23.30 -27.36
N ALA A 143 2.80 23.69 -28.51
CA ALA A 143 3.58 23.84 -29.74
C ALA A 143 4.64 24.94 -29.63
N ARG A 144 4.31 26.07 -29.02
CA ARG A 144 5.28 27.16 -28.76
C ARG A 144 6.42 26.71 -27.85
N GLN A 145 6.08 25.94 -26.79
CA GLN A 145 7.08 25.38 -25.88
C GLN A 145 7.97 24.34 -26.59
N GLY A 146 7.40 23.55 -27.50
CA GLY A 146 8.16 22.57 -28.30
C GLY A 146 9.21 23.26 -29.18
N ALA A 147 8.84 24.34 -29.87
CA ALA A 147 9.79 25.12 -30.64
C ALA A 147 10.89 25.79 -29.78
N ALA A 148 10.53 26.26 -28.59
CA ALA A 148 11.51 26.81 -27.63
C ALA A 148 12.48 25.72 -27.13
N LEU A 149 12.00 24.47 -26.95
CA LEU A 149 12.83 23.34 -26.57
C LEU A 149 13.86 22.98 -27.65
N GLU A 150 13.47 22.95 -28.93
CA GLU A 150 14.40 22.75 -30.07
C GLU A 150 15.46 23.85 -30.13
N GLN A 151 15.07 25.10 -29.98
CA GLN A 151 16.00 26.24 -29.97
C GLN A 151 16.99 26.16 -28.79
N ALA A 152 16.50 25.77 -27.60
CA ALA A 152 17.36 25.60 -26.43
C ALA A 152 18.40 24.48 -26.62
N LEU A 153 18.03 23.36 -27.21
CA LEU A 153 18.95 22.26 -27.52
C LEU A 153 19.94 22.67 -28.61
N ALA A 154 19.51 23.37 -29.66
CA ALA A 154 20.37 23.88 -30.71
C ALA A 154 21.43 24.87 -30.18
N ALA A 155 21.08 25.70 -29.19
CA ALA A 155 22.01 26.62 -28.52
C ALA A 155 23.14 25.88 -27.75
N HIS A 156 22.98 24.61 -27.46
CA HIS A 156 23.97 23.74 -26.83
C HIS A 156 24.60 22.75 -27.84
N ASP A 157 24.57 23.06 -29.15
CA ASP A 157 25.05 22.23 -30.25
C ASP A 157 24.42 20.80 -30.24
N VAL A 158 23.16 20.67 -29.87
CA VAL A 158 22.39 19.42 -29.91
C VAL A 158 21.28 19.59 -30.95
N GLU A 159 21.54 19.11 -32.17
CA GLU A 159 20.55 19.11 -33.23
C GLU A 159 19.48 18.04 -33.00
N THR A 160 18.24 18.48 -32.88
CA THR A 160 17.08 17.63 -32.66
C THR A 160 15.92 18.09 -33.54
N LYS A 161 14.99 17.13 -33.81
CA LYS A 161 13.74 17.41 -34.52
C LYS A 161 12.56 16.98 -33.67
N LEU A 162 11.60 17.89 -33.46
CA LEU A 162 10.35 17.58 -32.78
C LEU A 162 9.45 16.74 -33.73
N VAL A 163 9.33 15.44 -33.43
CA VAL A 163 8.57 14.47 -34.24
C VAL A 163 7.18 14.18 -33.67
N GLY A 164 6.93 14.58 -32.44
CA GLY A 164 5.63 14.39 -31.79
C GLY A 164 5.49 15.16 -30.49
N MET A 165 4.23 15.32 -30.07
CA MET A 165 3.87 15.99 -28.83
C MET A 165 2.64 15.34 -28.24
N VAL A 166 2.71 15.00 -26.95
CA VAL A 166 1.60 14.43 -26.20
C VAL A 166 1.27 15.35 -25.01
N VAL A 167 0.11 15.97 -25.06
CA VAL A 167 -0.37 16.89 -24.02
C VAL A 167 -1.19 16.08 -23.00
N GLY A 168 -0.60 15.83 -21.83
CA GLY A 168 -1.25 15.13 -20.73
C GLY A 168 -1.87 16.08 -19.70
N PRO A 169 -2.50 15.54 -18.64
CA PRO A 169 -3.15 16.38 -17.62
C PRO A 169 -2.16 17.21 -16.80
N THR A 170 -0.96 16.72 -16.53
CA THR A 170 0.03 17.36 -15.67
C THR A 170 1.28 17.78 -16.42
N VAL A 171 1.68 17.00 -17.42
CA VAL A 171 2.89 17.21 -18.22
C VAL A 171 2.60 17.10 -19.70
N THR A 172 3.39 17.79 -20.50
CA THR A 172 3.47 17.57 -21.95
C THR A 172 4.77 16.84 -22.26
N ARG A 173 4.69 15.73 -23.00
CA ARG A 173 5.85 15.02 -23.51
C ARG A 173 6.14 15.46 -24.93
N TYR A 174 7.33 16.01 -25.14
CA TYR A 174 7.89 16.34 -26.44
C TYR A 174 8.75 15.16 -26.91
N GLU A 175 8.50 14.66 -28.11
CA GLU A 175 9.21 13.55 -28.71
C GLU A 175 10.22 14.08 -29.72
N LEU A 176 11.51 13.90 -29.39
CA LEU A 176 12.62 14.45 -30.16
C LEU A 176 13.40 13.34 -30.83
N GLU A 177 13.60 13.44 -32.13
CA GLU A 177 14.55 12.64 -32.90
C GLU A 177 15.91 13.35 -32.87
N LEU A 178 17.00 12.58 -32.65
CA LEU A 178 18.35 13.12 -32.65
C LEU A 178 18.95 13.08 -34.04
N ALA A 179 19.67 14.13 -34.41
CA ALA A 179 20.47 14.11 -35.64
C ALA A 179 21.55 13.00 -35.60
N PRO A 180 21.93 12.45 -36.76
CA PRO A 180 22.98 11.43 -36.83
C PRO A 180 24.27 11.88 -36.15
N GLY A 181 24.80 11.02 -35.25
CA GLY A 181 26.03 11.32 -34.50
C GLY A 181 25.82 11.99 -33.12
N VAL A 182 24.62 12.49 -32.82
CA VAL A 182 24.31 13.07 -31.51
C VAL A 182 24.12 11.95 -30.49
N LYS A 183 24.90 11.98 -29.39
CA LYS A 183 24.81 10.99 -28.31
C LYS A 183 23.64 11.31 -27.38
N VAL A 184 22.86 10.31 -27.02
CA VAL A 184 21.76 10.39 -26.04
C VAL A 184 22.20 11.03 -24.71
N SER A 185 23.40 10.67 -24.23
CA SER A 185 23.97 11.21 -22.99
C SER A 185 24.15 12.73 -23.02
N ARG A 186 24.36 13.34 -24.19
CA ARG A 186 24.48 14.80 -24.34
C ARG A 186 23.16 15.51 -24.00
N VAL A 187 22.02 14.95 -24.45
CA VAL A 187 20.69 15.48 -24.12
C VAL A 187 20.38 15.27 -22.63
N THR A 188 20.65 14.09 -22.09
CA THR A 188 20.33 13.80 -20.68
C THR A 188 21.16 14.63 -19.70
N SER A 189 22.37 15.05 -20.07
CA SER A 189 23.21 15.94 -19.25
C SER A 189 22.66 17.36 -19.19
N LEU A 190 21.93 17.82 -20.22
CA LEU A 190 21.35 19.17 -20.33
C LEU A 190 19.99 19.31 -19.61
N SER A 191 19.60 18.37 -18.74
CA SER A 191 18.28 18.42 -18.10
C SER A 191 18.01 19.73 -17.33
N LYS A 192 19.02 20.31 -16.68
CA LYS A 192 18.91 21.59 -15.96
C LYS A 192 18.81 22.78 -16.90
N ASP A 193 19.57 22.77 -17.99
CA ASP A 193 19.56 23.84 -19.00
C ASP A 193 18.24 23.85 -19.75
N ILE A 194 17.71 22.68 -20.07
CA ILE A 194 16.36 22.50 -20.63
C ILE A 194 15.30 23.02 -19.65
N ALA A 195 15.38 22.66 -18.36
CA ALA A 195 14.44 23.14 -17.35
C ALA A 195 14.46 24.68 -17.26
N TYR A 196 15.64 25.28 -17.27
CA TYR A 196 15.80 26.73 -17.28
C TYR A 196 15.17 27.35 -18.54
N ALA A 197 15.48 26.86 -19.73
CA ALA A 197 14.94 27.36 -20.99
C ALA A 197 13.42 27.24 -21.08
N MET A 198 12.87 26.16 -20.50
CA MET A 198 11.43 25.91 -20.45
C MET A 198 10.72 26.65 -19.31
N ALA A 199 11.45 27.44 -18.50
CA ALA A 199 10.94 28.09 -17.29
C ALA A 199 10.19 27.10 -16.36
N SER A 200 10.75 25.89 -16.23
CA SER A 200 10.18 24.80 -15.44
C SER A 200 11.09 24.47 -14.25
N PRO A 201 10.56 24.09 -13.08
CA PRO A 201 11.38 23.73 -11.93
C PRO A 201 12.24 22.48 -12.19
N ASP A 202 11.76 21.55 -12.99
CA ASP A 202 12.49 20.37 -13.45
C ASP A 202 11.87 19.79 -14.74
N VAL A 203 12.62 18.95 -15.46
CA VAL A 203 12.16 18.19 -16.61
C VAL A 203 12.61 16.75 -16.47
N ARG A 204 11.76 15.81 -16.92
CA ARG A 204 12.11 14.39 -16.95
C ARG A 204 12.42 13.96 -18.36
N ILE A 205 13.60 13.36 -18.58
CA ILE A 205 14.02 12.88 -19.88
C ILE A 205 13.91 11.36 -19.93
N LEU A 206 13.14 10.84 -20.89
CA LEU A 206 13.01 9.43 -21.23
C LEU A 206 13.87 9.14 -22.47
N ALA A 207 14.90 8.36 -22.30
CA ALA A 207 15.84 8.11 -23.39
C ALA A 207 16.29 6.63 -23.42
N PRO A 208 15.78 5.86 -24.38
CA PRO A 208 14.77 6.18 -25.39
C PRO A 208 13.34 6.09 -24.86
N ILE A 209 12.36 6.58 -25.65
CA ILE A 209 10.95 6.24 -25.43
C ILE A 209 10.79 4.75 -25.77
N PRO A 210 10.16 3.93 -24.90
CA PRO A 210 9.94 2.51 -25.19
C PRO A 210 9.25 2.29 -26.54
N GLY A 211 9.87 1.48 -27.40
CA GLY A 211 9.35 1.15 -28.74
C GLY A 211 9.54 2.22 -29.81
N ARG A 212 10.27 3.32 -29.53
CA ARG A 212 10.54 4.40 -30.49
C ARG A 212 12.02 4.79 -30.53
N GLN A 213 12.51 5.21 -31.69
CA GLN A 213 13.84 5.82 -31.86
C GLN A 213 13.78 7.34 -31.59
N ALA A 214 13.23 7.71 -30.45
CA ALA A 214 13.06 9.10 -30.03
C ALA A 214 13.32 9.25 -28.54
N ILE A 215 13.67 10.48 -28.13
CA ILE A 215 13.79 10.88 -26.74
C ILE A 215 12.53 11.63 -26.35
N GLY A 216 11.96 11.30 -25.19
CA GLY A 216 10.85 12.04 -24.60
C GLY A 216 11.34 13.06 -23.56
N VAL A 217 11.00 14.32 -23.73
CA VAL A 217 11.19 15.36 -22.73
C VAL A 217 9.84 15.71 -22.15
N GLU A 218 9.62 15.34 -20.88
CA GLU A 218 8.38 15.63 -20.15
C GLU A 218 8.53 16.94 -19.38
N VAL A 219 7.74 17.94 -19.77
CA VAL A 219 7.73 19.29 -19.19
C VAL A 219 6.41 19.52 -18.46
N PRO A 220 6.42 19.97 -17.20
CA PRO A 220 5.22 20.32 -16.47
C PRO A 220 4.36 21.37 -17.18
N ASN A 221 3.05 21.11 -17.25
CA ASN A 221 2.10 22.08 -17.79
C ASN A 221 1.97 23.29 -16.85
N ARG A 222 1.80 24.48 -17.41
CA ARG A 222 1.48 25.69 -16.63
C ARG A 222 0.12 25.56 -15.96
N ASP A 223 -0.88 25.14 -16.74
CA ASP A 223 -2.24 24.86 -16.26
C ASP A 223 -2.43 23.35 -16.14
N ARG A 224 -2.45 22.87 -14.90
CA ARG A 224 -2.61 21.43 -14.60
C ARG A 224 -4.07 21.11 -14.44
N GLN A 225 -4.49 20.00 -15.03
CA GLN A 225 -5.87 19.52 -14.94
C GLN A 225 -6.04 18.61 -13.72
N VAL A 226 -7.14 18.81 -12.99
CA VAL A 226 -7.55 17.90 -11.93
C VAL A 226 -8.21 16.69 -12.57
N VAL A 227 -7.71 15.50 -12.24
CA VAL A 227 -8.28 14.23 -12.68
C VAL A 227 -9.26 13.75 -11.61
N SER A 228 -10.58 13.92 -11.83
CA SER A 228 -11.58 13.47 -10.86
C SER A 228 -11.79 11.96 -10.92
N LEU A 229 -12.04 11.34 -9.75
CA LEU A 229 -12.39 9.93 -9.66
C LEU A 229 -13.68 9.62 -10.44
N GLY A 230 -14.70 10.48 -10.32
CA GLY A 230 -15.96 10.35 -11.06
C GLY A 230 -15.77 10.34 -12.56
N GLY A 231 -14.88 11.20 -13.09
CA GLY A 231 -14.54 11.25 -14.52
C GLY A 231 -13.84 9.99 -15.04
N ILE A 232 -13.11 9.25 -14.16
CA ILE A 232 -12.54 7.95 -14.54
C ILE A 232 -13.61 6.86 -14.48
N LEU A 233 -14.39 6.80 -13.41
CA LEU A 233 -15.41 5.75 -13.22
C LEU A 233 -16.55 5.82 -14.22
N THR A 234 -16.75 6.94 -14.91
CA THR A 234 -17.70 7.08 -16.02
C THR A 234 -17.12 6.73 -17.39
N SER A 235 -15.81 6.50 -17.50
CA SER A 235 -15.10 6.20 -18.75
C SER A 235 -15.47 4.84 -19.35
N ALA A 236 -15.07 4.61 -20.59
CA ALA A 236 -15.24 3.33 -21.26
C ALA A 236 -14.38 2.24 -20.57
N GLU A 237 -13.16 2.60 -20.18
CA GLU A 237 -12.24 1.70 -19.49
C GLU A 237 -12.83 1.18 -18.17
N ALA A 238 -13.46 2.06 -17.39
CA ALA A 238 -14.12 1.66 -16.16
C ALA A 238 -15.36 0.77 -16.39
N ARG A 239 -16.07 0.95 -17.51
CA ARG A 239 -17.19 0.07 -17.87
C ARG A 239 -16.75 -1.32 -18.30
N HIS A 240 -15.56 -1.45 -18.90
CA HIS A 240 -14.97 -2.75 -19.25
C HIS A 240 -14.28 -3.45 -18.07
N ALA A 241 -13.94 -2.71 -17.01
CA ALA A 241 -13.40 -3.25 -15.79
C ALA A 241 -14.54 -3.93 -15.01
N THR A 242 -14.56 -5.24 -14.93
CA THR A 242 -15.66 -6.02 -14.31
C THR A 242 -15.31 -6.62 -12.97
N ARG A 243 -14.02 -6.69 -12.63
CA ARG A 243 -13.58 -7.34 -11.39
C ARG A 243 -13.78 -6.46 -10.17
N PRO A 244 -14.08 -7.05 -9.00
CA PRO A 244 -14.37 -6.30 -7.77
C PRO A 244 -13.21 -5.40 -7.29
N LEU A 245 -11.95 -5.81 -7.49
CA LEU A 245 -10.76 -5.04 -7.09
C LEU A 245 -10.05 -4.34 -8.27
N GLU A 246 -10.76 -4.07 -9.36
CA GLU A 246 -10.29 -3.13 -10.40
C GLU A 246 -10.59 -1.71 -9.96
N VAL A 247 -9.57 -1.00 -9.52
CA VAL A 247 -9.67 0.35 -8.95
C VAL A 247 -9.19 1.42 -9.91
N ALA A 248 -9.84 2.57 -9.89
CA ALA A 248 -9.45 3.73 -10.67
C ALA A 248 -8.28 4.45 -9.98
N ILE A 249 -7.12 4.56 -10.63
CA ILE A 249 -5.93 5.20 -10.02
C ILE A 249 -5.59 6.55 -10.64
N GLY A 250 -5.97 6.84 -11.88
CA GLY A 250 -5.62 8.11 -12.50
C GLY A 250 -5.79 8.12 -14.02
N ARG A 251 -5.05 9.02 -14.66
CA ARG A 251 -4.89 9.10 -16.12
C ARG A 251 -3.41 9.07 -16.51
N ASP A 252 -3.09 8.39 -17.59
CA ASP A 252 -1.74 8.39 -18.14
C ASP A 252 -1.41 9.72 -18.83
N ILE A 253 -0.20 9.83 -19.39
CA ILE A 253 0.26 11.02 -20.12
C ILE A 253 -0.55 11.30 -21.40
N ASN A 254 -1.28 10.30 -21.93
CA ASN A 254 -2.18 10.46 -23.07
C ASN A 254 -3.61 10.85 -22.62
N ALA A 255 -3.78 11.22 -21.34
CA ALA A 255 -5.06 11.46 -20.68
C ALA A 255 -6.01 10.25 -20.68
N LYS A 256 -5.52 9.03 -20.99
CA LYS A 256 -6.29 7.80 -20.96
C LYS A 256 -6.55 7.36 -19.51
N PRO A 257 -7.78 7.00 -19.14
CA PRO A 257 -8.08 6.47 -17.82
C PRO A 257 -7.31 5.18 -17.52
N VAL A 258 -6.79 5.06 -16.30
CA VAL A 258 -6.03 3.90 -15.85
C VAL A 258 -6.79 3.21 -14.72
N MET A 259 -7.25 2.00 -15.01
CA MET A 259 -7.84 1.07 -14.04
C MET A 259 -6.77 0.05 -13.65
N MET A 260 -6.58 -0.17 -12.36
CA MET A 260 -5.61 -1.12 -11.82
C MET A 260 -6.32 -2.30 -11.17
N ASP A 261 -6.01 -3.51 -11.61
CA ASP A 261 -6.55 -4.74 -11.04
C ASP A 261 -5.64 -5.27 -9.93
N LEU A 262 -6.07 -5.12 -8.68
CA LEU A 262 -5.35 -5.61 -7.51
C LEU A 262 -5.32 -7.14 -7.40
N THR A 263 -6.13 -7.87 -8.17
CA THR A 263 -6.05 -9.33 -8.21
C THR A 263 -4.90 -9.82 -9.11
N ARG A 264 -4.55 -9.03 -10.13
CA ARG A 264 -3.40 -9.28 -11.01
C ARG A 264 -2.10 -8.71 -10.47
N MET A 265 -2.17 -7.56 -9.79
CA MET A 265 -1.09 -6.97 -9.00
C MET A 265 -1.41 -7.14 -7.51
N PRO A 266 -1.28 -8.36 -6.96
CA PRO A 266 -1.93 -8.75 -5.72
C PRO A 266 -1.54 -7.89 -4.51
N HIS A 267 -0.37 -7.31 -4.55
CA HIS A 267 0.15 -6.45 -3.50
C HIS A 267 0.87 -5.26 -4.13
N ILE A 268 0.67 -4.07 -3.57
CA ILE A 268 1.30 -2.85 -4.06
C ILE A 268 1.92 -2.06 -2.91
N LEU A 269 3.13 -1.58 -3.16
CA LEU A 269 3.83 -0.64 -2.29
C LEU A 269 3.68 0.77 -2.83
N ILE A 270 3.21 1.70 -2.00
CA ILE A 270 2.98 3.11 -2.35
C ILE A 270 3.87 3.97 -1.45
N ALA A 271 4.72 4.82 -2.04
CA ALA A 271 5.53 5.72 -1.24
C ALA A 271 5.66 7.11 -1.86
N GLY A 272 5.93 8.12 -1.03
CA GLY A 272 6.12 9.51 -1.45
C GLY A 272 6.16 10.48 -0.29
N ALA A 273 6.67 11.68 -0.53
CA ALA A 273 6.74 12.74 0.47
C ALA A 273 5.34 13.20 0.93
N THR A 274 5.28 13.82 2.10
CA THR A 274 4.05 14.42 2.63
C THR A 274 3.48 15.44 1.63
N GLY A 275 2.18 15.37 1.34
CA GLY A 275 1.52 16.25 0.37
C GLY A 275 1.76 15.91 -1.10
N ALA A 276 2.52 14.85 -1.42
CA ALA A 276 2.79 14.45 -2.81
C ALA A 276 1.57 13.82 -3.52
N GLY A 277 0.55 13.33 -2.76
CA GLY A 277 -0.67 12.73 -3.32
C GLY A 277 -0.98 11.30 -2.85
N LYS A 278 -0.17 10.74 -1.92
CA LYS A 278 -0.34 9.39 -1.38
C LYS A 278 -1.75 9.15 -0.82
N SER A 279 -2.18 9.98 0.13
CA SER A 279 -3.50 9.86 0.78
C SER A 279 -4.65 10.00 -0.20
N SER A 280 -4.53 10.91 -1.17
CA SER A 280 -5.51 11.07 -2.24
C SER A 280 -5.65 9.81 -3.10
N CYS A 281 -4.54 9.14 -3.41
CA CYS A 281 -4.54 7.89 -4.16
C CYS A 281 -5.23 6.77 -3.35
N ILE A 282 -4.89 6.62 -2.07
CA ILE A 282 -5.50 5.63 -1.18
C ILE A 282 -7.00 5.86 -1.07
N ASN A 283 -7.43 7.10 -0.82
CA ASN A 283 -8.84 7.49 -0.77
C ASN A 283 -9.56 7.21 -2.09
N SER A 284 -8.91 7.47 -3.24
CA SER A 284 -9.47 7.13 -4.56
C SER A 284 -9.61 5.62 -4.76
N MET A 285 -8.65 4.82 -4.31
CA MET A 285 -8.70 3.36 -4.38
C MET A 285 -9.84 2.81 -3.51
N ILE A 286 -9.92 3.20 -2.23
CA ILE A 286 -10.98 2.76 -1.31
C ILE A 286 -12.35 3.20 -1.84
N THR A 287 -12.50 4.45 -2.25
CA THR A 287 -13.76 4.95 -2.80
C THR A 287 -14.13 4.23 -4.10
N SER A 288 -13.15 3.91 -4.96
CA SER A 288 -13.38 3.10 -6.16
C SER A 288 -13.92 1.72 -5.82
N VAL A 289 -13.39 1.03 -4.79
CA VAL A 289 -13.93 -0.23 -4.29
C VAL A 289 -15.38 -0.05 -3.81
N LEU A 290 -15.65 0.97 -2.99
CA LEU A 290 -16.99 1.26 -2.46
C LEU A 290 -18.01 1.59 -3.55
N MET A 291 -17.59 2.15 -4.68
CA MET A 291 -18.46 2.48 -5.82
C MET A 291 -18.75 1.29 -6.73
N ARG A 292 -17.94 0.23 -6.67
CA ARG A 292 -17.94 -0.84 -7.67
C ARG A 292 -18.19 -2.23 -7.10
N SER A 293 -18.03 -2.40 -5.78
CA SER A 293 -18.10 -3.71 -5.14
C SER A 293 -19.01 -3.68 -3.92
N THR A 294 -19.68 -4.81 -3.69
CA THR A 294 -20.52 -5.02 -2.50
C THR A 294 -19.70 -5.62 -1.34
N PRO A 295 -20.19 -5.55 -0.09
CA PRO A 295 -19.55 -6.21 1.05
C PRO A 295 -19.43 -7.74 0.92
N GLU A 296 -20.28 -8.36 0.08
CA GLU A 296 -20.24 -9.79 -0.24
C GLU A 296 -19.09 -10.14 -1.20
N GLN A 297 -18.62 -9.16 -1.96
CA GLN A 297 -17.53 -9.31 -2.93
C GLN A 297 -16.17 -8.91 -2.34
N VAL A 298 -16.14 -7.82 -1.55
CA VAL A 298 -14.89 -7.27 -0.99
C VAL A 298 -15.10 -6.88 0.47
N ARG A 299 -14.22 -7.37 1.32
CA ARG A 299 -14.07 -6.93 2.71
C ARG A 299 -12.76 -6.18 2.86
N MET A 300 -12.69 -5.28 3.84
CA MET A 300 -11.50 -4.43 4.03
C MET A 300 -11.06 -4.41 5.49
N ILE A 301 -9.73 -4.32 5.67
CA ILE A 301 -9.07 -3.94 6.92
C ILE A 301 -8.31 -2.66 6.61
N LEU A 302 -8.61 -1.59 7.34
CA LEU A 302 -7.97 -0.28 7.19
C LEU A 302 -7.09 -0.02 8.40
N VAL A 303 -5.83 0.31 8.17
CA VAL A 303 -4.83 0.60 9.22
C VAL A 303 -4.35 2.04 9.06
N ASP A 304 -4.72 2.89 10.03
CA ASP A 304 -4.40 4.32 10.06
C ASP A 304 -3.86 4.73 11.43
N PRO A 305 -2.56 4.52 11.69
CA PRO A 305 -1.97 4.84 12.99
C PRO A 305 -1.97 6.35 13.32
N LYS A 306 -2.25 7.19 12.34
CA LYS A 306 -2.30 8.65 12.50
C LYS A 306 -3.70 9.21 12.77
N MET A 307 -4.74 8.40 12.62
CA MET A 307 -6.16 8.79 12.77
C MET A 307 -6.59 9.97 11.87
N VAL A 308 -6.03 10.10 10.67
CA VAL A 308 -6.27 11.27 9.81
C VAL A 308 -7.04 10.89 8.55
N GLU A 309 -6.67 9.79 7.92
CA GLU A 309 -7.09 9.51 6.54
C GLU A 309 -8.29 8.58 6.45
N MET A 310 -8.42 7.63 7.38
CA MET A 310 -9.37 6.51 7.25
C MET A 310 -10.55 6.55 8.22
N ALA A 311 -10.57 7.45 9.19
CA ALA A 311 -11.69 7.62 10.14
C ALA A 311 -13.03 7.88 9.43
N GLN A 312 -13.02 8.56 8.28
CA GLN A 312 -14.22 8.83 7.50
C GLN A 312 -14.94 7.56 6.99
N TYR A 313 -14.25 6.40 6.93
CA TYR A 313 -14.79 5.12 6.46
C TYR A 313 -15.38 4.25 7.57
N GLU A 314 -15.38 4.70 8.83
CA GLU A 314 -16.03 3.98 9.94
C GLU A 314 -17.46 3.55 9.60
N HIS A 315 -17.87 2.41 10.12
CA HIS A 315 -19.22 1.83 9.95
C HIS A 315 -19.64 1.53 8.50
N VAL A 316 -18.70 1.47 7.54
CA VAL A 316 -18.99 0.95 6.20
C VAL A 316 -19.09 -0.57 6.27
N PRO A 317 -20.14 -1.19 5.69
CA PRO A 317 -20.35 -2.65 5.81
C PRO A 317 -19.27 -3.53 5.17
N HIS A 318 -18.35 -2.94 4.42
CA HIS A 318 -17.18 -3.62 3.85
C HIS A 318 -16.08 -3.87 4.90
N LEU A 319 -16.07 -3.15 6.02
CA LEU A 319 -15.04 -3.32 7.02
C LEU A 319 -15.21 -4.62 7.80
N LEU A 320 -14.10 -5.31 8.06
CA LEU A 320 -14.03 -6.45 8.97
C LEU A 320 -13.93 -6.00 10.44
N THR A 321 -13.29 -4.88 10.66
CA THR A 321 -13.19 -4.17 11.94
C THR A 321 -13.17 -2.68 11.69
N GLN A 322 -13.41 -1.86 12.71
CA GLN A 322 -13.20 -0.41 12.62
C GLN A 322 -11.75 -0.11 12.21
N PRO A 323 -11.47 1.06 11.62
CA PRO A 323 -10.10 1.41 11.24
C PRO A 323 -9.15 1.26 12.43
N VAL A 324 -8.08 0.48 12.22
CA VAL A 324 -7.12 0.13 13.28
C VAL A 324 -6.12 1.27 13.43
N THR A 325 -6.07 1.86 14.61
CA THR A 325 -5.24 3.05 14.90
C THR A 325 -4.01 2.74 15.74
N ASP A 326 -4.06 1.69 16.57
CA ASP A 326 -2.93 1.25 17.38
C ASP A 326 -1.97 0.36 16.56
N PRO A 327 -0.65 0.65 16.54
CA PRO A 327 0.32 -0.14 15.78
C PRO A 327 0.45 -1.61 16.21
N LYS A 328 0.21 -1.94 17.49
CA LYS A 328 0.23 -3.33 17.95
C LYS A 328 -1.02 -4.07 17.48
N LYS A 329 -2.19 -3.43 17.55
CA LYS A 329 -3.43 -3.97 16.97
C LYS A 329 -3.29 -4.13 15.45
N ALA A 330 -2.57 -3.24 14.78
CA ALA A 330 -2.28 -3.36 13.34
C ALA A 330 -1.41 -4.60 13.02
N ALA A 331 -0.38 -4.88 13.83
CA ALA A 331 0.41 -6.12 13.70
C ALA A 331 -0.48 -7.37 13.92
N ASN A 332 -1.39 -7.33 14.91
CA ASN A 332 -2.36 -8.40 15.14
C ASN A 332 -3.33 -8.58 13.95
N ALA A 333 -3.75 -7.49 13.30
CA ALA A 333 -4.60 -7.53 12.12
C ALA A 333 -3.89 -8.21 10.92
N LEU A 334 -2.60 -7.93 10.72
CA LEU A 334 -1.78 -8.62 9.72
C LEU A 334 -1.59 -10.10 10.06
N ALA A 335 -1.35 -10.43 11.33
CA ALA A 335 -1.28 -11.81 11.80
C ALA A 335 -2.63 -12.55 11.62
N TRP A 336 -3.76 -11.86 11.86
CA TRP A 336 -5.08 -12.40 11.54
C TRP A 336 -5.23 -12.69 10.04
N ALA A 337 -4.81 -11.78 9.17
CA ALA A 337 -4.86 -12.01 7.72
C ALA A 337 -4.01 -13.24 7.30
N CYS A 338 -2.90 -13.52 7.98
CA CYS A 338 -2.13 -14.74 7.79
C CYS A 338 -2.92 -15.99 8.22
N ARG A 339 -3.60 -15.95 9.36
CA ARG A 339 -4.45 -17.07 9.82
C ARG A 339 -5.63 -17.31 8.89
N GLU A 340 -6.29 -16.24 8.45
CA GLU A 340 -7.40 -16.34 7.49
C GLU A 340 -6.92 -16.90 6.13
N MET A 341 -5.72 -16.52 5.70
CA MET A 341 -5.08 -17.11 4.52
C MET A 341 -4.93 -18.63 4.66
N ASP A 342 -4.40 -19.11 5.80
CA ASP A 342 -4.20 -20.55 6.04
C ASP A 342 -5.56 -21.27 6.11
N ARG A 343 -6.53 -20.71 6.83
CA ARG A 343 -7.90 -21.25 6.89
C ARG A 343 -8.53 -21.38 5.49
N ARG A 344 -8.35 -20.38 4.64
CA ARG A 344 -8.84 -20.44 3.26
C ARG A 344 -8.15 -21.51 2.45
N TYR A 345 -6.85 -21.71 2.62
CA TYR A 345 -6.14 -22.81 1.98
C TYR A 345 -6.68 -24.18 2.41
N GLU A 346 -7.01 -24.38 3.68
CA GLU A 346 -7.65 -25.58 4.18
C GLU A 346 -9.02 -25.81 3.51
N ILE A 347 -9.85 -24.77 3.42
CA ILE A 347 -11.14 -24.84 2.71
C ILE A 347 -10.96 -25.22 1.24
N LEU A 348 -10.04 -24.54 0.52
CA LEU A 348 -9.78 -24.83 -0.89
C LEU A 348 -9.27 -26.26 -1.10
N ALA A 349 -8.41 -26.75 -0.21
CA ALA A 349 -7.88 -28.10 -0.25
C ALA A 349 -8.97 -29.15 -0.01
N THR A 350 -9.85 -28.93 0.97
CA THR A 350 -10.98 -29.82 1.28
C THR A 350 -11.94 -29.99 0.10
N VAL A 351 -12.15 -28.89 -0.65
CA VAL A 351 -13.04 -28.87 -1.82
C VAL A 351 -12.32 -29.30 -3.12
N GLY A 352 -10.98 -29.36 -3.11
CA GLY A 352 -10.17 -29.75 -4.26
C GLY A 352 -10.05 -28.67 -5.33
N VAL A 353 -10.22 -27.38 -4.98
CA VAL A 353 -10.07 -26.24 -5.89
C VAL A 353 -8.75 -25.50 -5.68
N ARG A 354 -8.25 -24.83 -6.71
CA ARG A 354 -6.91 -24.20 -6.70
C ARG A 354 -6.90 -22.77 -6.14
N ASP A 355 -8.01 -22.06 -6.29
CA ASP A 355 -8.10 -20.64 -5.95
C ASP A 355 -9.53 -20.23 -5.56
N ILE A 356 -9.65 -19.03 -5.00
CA ILE A 356 -10.92 -18.45 -4.55
C ILE A 356 -11.93 -18.29 -5.69
N GLY A 357 -11.47 -18.07 -6.93
CA GLY A 357 -12.34 -17.95 -8.09
C GLY A 357 -13.06 -19.27 -8.39
N GLY A 358 -12.29 -20.38 -8.41
CA GLY A 358 -12.82 -21.73 -8.55
C GLY A 358 -13.77 -22.11 -7.42
N TYR A 359 -13.44 -21.75 -6.18
CA TYR A 359 -14.31 -21.96 -5.03
C TYR A 359 -15.63 -21.21 -5.16
N ASN A 360 -15.58 -19.92 -5.45
CA ASN A 360 -16.78 -19.10 -5.59
C ASN A 360 -17.66 -19.54 -6.78
N ALA A 361 -17.03 -19.98 -7.88
CA ALA A 361 -17.78 -20.55 -9.01
C ALA A 361 -18.52 -21.84 -8.62
N ALA A 362 -17.89 -22.71 -7.84
CA ALA A 362 -18.53 -23.93 -7.35
C ALA A 362 -19.68 -23.62 -6.37
N CYS A 363 -19.53 -22.59 -5.50
CA CYS A 363 -20.63 -22.11 -4.66
C CYS A 363 -21.82 -21.60 -5.49
N ASP A 364 -21.56 -20.86 -6.58
CA ASP A 364 -22.61 -20.30 -7.45
C ASP A 364 -23.38 -21.39 -8.21
N GLN A 365 -22.68 -22.47 -8.56
CA GLN A 365 -23.26 -23.63 -9.21
C GLN A 365 -23.98 -24.58 -8.26
N GLY A 366 -23.92 -24.33 -6.93
CA GLY A 366 -24.54 -25.18 -5.92
C GLY A 366 -23.84 -26.55 -5.74
N LEU A 367 -22.60 -26.69 -6.24
CA LEU A 367 -21.88 -27.98 -6.21
C LEU A 367 -21.60 -28.51 -4.80
N PHE A 368 -21.77 -27.67 -3.78
CA PHE A 368 -21.57 -28.05 -2.36
C PHE A 368 -22.89 -28.35 -1.64
N GLU A 369 -24.03 -28.26 -2.32
CA GLU A 369 -25.36 -28.55 -1.75
C GLU A 369 -25.64 -30.06 -1.71
N ASP A 370 -25.03 -30.83 -2.63
CA ASP A 370 -25.23 -32.28 -2.76
C ASP A 370 -24.40 -33.13 -1.79
N ASP A 371 -23.37 -32.57 -1.14
CA ASP A 371 -22.51 -33.32 -0.17
C ASP A 371 -23.15 -33.45 1.22
N ARG A 372 -24.43 -33.16 1.37
CA ARG A 372 -25.16 -33.37 2.63
C ARG A 372 -25.51 -34.83 2.80
N GLU A 373 -24.68 -35.60 3.46
CA GLU A 373 -25.12 -36.90 3.98
C GLU A 373 -26.28 -36.68 4.98
N PRO A 374 -27.46 -37.28 4.74
CA PRO A 374 -28.58 -37.14 5.66
C PRO A 374 -28.25 -37.84 6.99
N GLY A 375 -27.90 -37.02 8.01
CA GLY A 375 -27.70 -37.53 9.37
C GLY A 375 -26.36 -37.18 10.03
N VAL A 376 -25.44 -36.50 9.32
CA VAL A 376 -24.22 -35.98 9.94
C VAL A 376 -24.38 -34.48 10.14
N GLY A 377 -24.36 -34.04 11.39
CA GLY A 377 -24.69 -32.75 11.96
C GLY A 377 -24.53 -31.52 11.09
N ASP A 378 -25.30 -30.47 11.42
CA ASP A 378 -25.39 -29.14 10.82
C ASP A 378 -24.06 -28.59 10.25
N SER A 379 -23.66 -29.03 9.06
CA SER A 379 -22.61 -28.35 8.32
C SER A 379 -23.22 -27.08 7.74
N GLU A 380 -22.76 -25.92 8.18
CA GLU A 380 -23.15 -24.63 7.65
C GLU A 380 -23.05 -24.61 6.10
N PRO A 381 -24.02 -24.00 5.41
CA PRO A 381 -23.96 -23.90 3.95
C PRO A 381 -22.66 -23.19 3.54
N LYS A 382 -21.92 -23.82 2.62
CA LYS A 382 -20.68 -23.22 2.10
C LYS A 382 -21.04 -21.95 1.32
N GLU A 383 -20.70 -20.79 1.93
CA GLU A 383 -20.93 -19.47 1.33
C GLU A 383 -19.72 -19.00 0.50
N ARG A 384 -19.98 -18.09 -0.42
CA ARG A 384 -18.90 -17.43 -1.18
C ARG A 384 -17.93 -16.74 -0.25
N LEU A 385 -16.64 -16.85 -0.56
CA LEU A 385 -15.58 -16.13 0.16
C LEU A 385 -15.35 -14.76 -0.50
N PRO A 386 -15.49 -13.65 0.24
CA PRO A 386 -15.16 -12.32 -0.28
C PRO A 386 -13.64 -12.18 -0.47
N LEU A 387 -13.23 -11.31 -1.42
CA LEU A 387 -11.85 -10.83 -1.46
C LEU A 387 -11.59 -9.96 -0.23
N ILE A 388 -10.37 -9.98 0.29
CA ILE A 388 -9.96 -9.14 1.42
C ILE A 388 -8.88 -8.16 0.96
N LEU A 389 -9.12 -6.87 1.17
CA LEU A 389 -8.18 -5.81 0.92
C LEU A 389 -7.67 -5.23 2.25
N VAL A 390 -6.40 -5.39 2.53
CA VAL A 390 -5.74 -4.78 3.69
C VAL A 390 -5.02 -3.52 3.21
N VAL A 391 -5.36 -2.38 3.78
CA VAL A 391 -4.77 -1.08 3.44
C VAL A 391 -4.03 -0.54 4.66
N VAL A 392 -2.73 -0.27 4.51
CA VAL A 392 -1.87 0.33 5.54
C VAL A 392 -1.43 1.71 5.06
N ASP A 393 -1.85 2.77 5.76
CA ASP A 393 -1.51 4.16 5.39
C ASP A 393 -0.04 4.51 5.68
N GLU A 394 0.49 4.06 6.82
CA GLU A 394 1.88 4.37 7.18
C GLU A 394 2.59 3.15 7.76
N LEU A 395 3.32 2.44 6.89
CA LEU A 395 4.11 1.27 7.29
C LEU A 395 5.20 1.63 8.30
N ALA A 396 5.82 2.83 8.19
CA ALA A 396 6.91 3.23 9.07
C ALA A 396 6.51 3.19 10.54
N ASP A 397 5.30 3.58 10.87
CA ASP A 397 4.83 3.62 12.26
C ASP A 397 4.65 2.20 12.84
N LEU A 398 4.27 1.22 12.02
CA LEU A 398 4.21 -0.19 12.40
C LEU A 398 5.62 -0.79 12.57
N MET A 399 6.53 -0.48 11.64
CA MET A 399 7.93 -0.95 11.67
C MET A 399 8.74 -0.40 12.85
N MET A 400 8.30 0.72 13.44
CA MET A 400 8.92 1.26 14.66
C MET A 400 8.51 0.51 15.92
N VAL A 401 7.36 -0.18 15.92
CA VAL A 401 6.80 -0.85 17.11
C VAL A 401 7.05 -2.36 17.08
N ALA A 402 6.78 -3.00 15.95
CA ALA A 402 6.87 -4.46 15.80
C ALA A 402 7.48 -4.85 14.43
N PRO A 403 8.75 -4.47 14.15
CA PRO A 403 9.33 -4.61 12.82
C PRO A 403 9.35 -6.04 12.30
N ARG A 404 9.70 -7.03 13.15
CA ARG A 404 9.79 -8.44 12.76
C ARG A 404 8.42 -9.03 12.44
N ASP A 405 7.45 -8.86 13.34
CA ASP A 405 6.12 -9.44 13.19
C ASP A 405 5.38 -8.86 11.98
N VAL A 406 5.56 -7.56 11.73
CA VAL A 406 4.99 -6.84 10.58
C VAL A 406 5.65 -7.30 9.28
N GLU A 407 6.99 -7.34 9.21
CA GLU A 407 7.72 -7.79 8.02
C GLU A 407 7.39 -9.24 7.68
N ASP A 408 7.43 -10.15 8.66
CA ASP A 408 7.12 -11.57 8.47
C ASP A 408 5.68 -11.76 7.97
N SER A 409 4.71 -11.06 8.56
CA SER A 409 3.31 -11.12 8.15
C SER A 409 3.11 -10.62 6.72
N ILE A 410 3.67 -9.45 6.38
CA ILE A 410 3.60 -8.87 5.03
C ILE A 410 4.22 -9.82 4.01
N CYS A 411 5.40 -10.36 4.28
CA CYS A 411 6.09 -11.27 3.37
C CYS A 411 5.32 -12.57 3.17
N ARG A 412 4.78 -13.15 4.24
CA ARG A 412 3.99 -14.38 4.19
C ARG A 412 2.71 -14.18 3.36
N ILE A 413 1.99 -13.08 3.56
CA ILE A 413 0.82 -12.73 2.76
C ILE A 413 1.23 -12.50 1.30
N ALA A 414 2.28 -11.71 1.05
CA ALA A 414 2.71 -11.39 -0.29
C ALA A 414 3.13 -12.61 -1.11
N GLN A 415 3.69 -13.64 -0.46
CA GLN A 415 4.10 -14.88 -1.12
C GLN A 415 2.95 -15.82 -1.46
N LYS A 416 1.92 -15.87 -0.62
CA LYS A 416 0.92 -16.95 -0.69
C LYS A 416 -0.52 -16.47 -0.89
N ALA A 417 -0.90 -15.28 -0.46
CA ALA A 417 -2.31 -14.92 -0.29
C ALA A 417 -3.07 -14.64 -1.60
N ARG A 418 -2.37 -14.53 -2.75
CA ARG A 418 -3.00 -14.28 -4.06
C ARG A 418 -4.10 -15.28 -4.41
N ALA A 419 -3.83 -16.58 -4.25
CA ALA A 419 -4.77 -17.63 -4.61
C ALA A 419 -6.03 -17.65 -3.73
N VAL A 420 -5.91 -17.19 -2.48
CA VAL A 420 -7.00 -17.13 -1.51
C VAL A 420 -7.69 -15.76 -1.43
N GLY A 421 -7.32 -14.82 -2.31
CA GLY A 421 -7.99 -13.53 -2.49
C GLY A 421 -7.75 -12.52 -1.37
N ILE A 422 -6.55 -12.50 -0.77
CA ILE A 422 -6.14 -11.48 0.20
C ILE A 422 -5.06 -10.60 -0.43
N HIS A 423 -5.28 -9.29 -0.42
CA HIS A 423 -4.48 -8.30 -1.15
C HIS A 423 -4.02 -7.19 -0.23
N LEU A 424 -2.79 -6.68 -0.44
CA LEU A 424 -2.18 -5.62 0.37
C LEU A 424 -1.99 -4.35 -0.45
N VAL A 425 -2.40 -3.22 0.13
CA VAL A 425 -1.99 -1.88 -0.27
C VAL A 425 -1.20 -1.30 0.89
N ILE A 426 0.12 -1.24 0.76
CA ILE A 426 1.01 -0.78 1.82
C ILE A 426 1.60 0.56 1.43
N ALA A 427 1.38 1.57 2.27
CA ALA A 427 1.88 2.91 1.98
C ALA A 427 2.82 3.42 3.07
N THR A 428 3.71 4.35 2.71
CA THR A 428 4.59 5.05 3.64
C THR A 428 4.99 6.43 3.12
N GLN A 429 5.18 7.37 4.02
CA GLN A 429 5.76 8.69 3.74
C GLN A 429 7.27 8.73 4.01
N ARG A 430 7.83 7.65 4.57
CA ARG A 430 9.25 7.52 4.93
C ARG A 430 9.93 6.44 4.08
N PRO A 431 10.36 6.77 2.84
CA PRO A 431 10.98 5.78 1.95
C PRO A 431 12.42 5.49 2.36
N SER A 432 12.63 4.87 3.52
CA SER A 432 13.93 4.43 4.00
C SER A 432 14.10 2.92 3.84
N ILE A 433 15.34 2.45 3.76
CA ILE A 433 15.66 1.01 3.67
C ILE A 433 15.22 0.20 4.89
N ASN A 434 15.05 0.85 6.04
CA ASN A 434 14.57 0.23 7.27
C ASN A 434 13.04 0.05 7.28
N VAL A 435 12.32 0.76 6.43
CA VAL A 435 10.87 0.66 6.26
C VAL A 435 10.53 -0.17 5.02
N ILE A 436 11.14 0.17 3.89
CA ILE A 436 11.00 -0.56 2.63
C ILE A 436 12.21 -1.50 2.50
N THR A 437 12.14 -2.60 3.23
CA THR A 437 13.25 -3.56 3.28
C THR A 437 13.42 -4.32 1.97
N GLY A 438 14.60 -4.91 1.78
CA GLY A 438 14.86 -5.77 0.62
C GLY A 438 13.90 -6.97 0.54
N VAL A 439 13.48 -7.50 1.69
CA VAL A 439 12.57 -8.65 1.78
C VAL A 439 11.15 -8.25 1.34
N ILE A 440 10.64 -7.10 1.80
CA ILE A 440 9.35 -6.56 1.35
C ILE A 440 9.38 -6.30 -0.17
N LYS A 441 10.44 -5.66 -0.69
CA LYS A 441 10.57 -5.37 -2.12
C LYS A 441 10.62 -6.62 -3.01
N ALA A 442 11.26 -7.69 -2.53
CA ALA A 442 11.33 -8.96 -3.26
C ALA A 442 9.96 -9.63 -3.40
N ASN A 443 9.07 -9.43 -2.44
CA ASN A 443 7.76 -10.06 -2.39
C ASN A 443 6.63 -9.17 -2.94
N ILE A 444 6.83 -7.84 -2.99
CA ILE A 444 5.87 -6.86 -3.54
C ILE A 444 6.51 -6.16 -4.74
N PRO A 445 6.37 -6.73 -5.94
CA PRO A 445 7.00 -6.18 -7.14
C PRO A 445 6.26 -4.97 -7.73
N ALA A 446 4.95 -4.82 -7.47
CA ALA A 446 4.19 -3.65 -7.90
C ALA A 446 4.51 -2.45 -6.98
N ARG A 447 4.97 -1.35 -7.57
CA ARG A 447 5.42 -0.18 -6.81
C ARG A 447 4.92 1.09 -7.43
N LEU A 448 4.47 2.00 -6.58
CA LEU A 448 3.95 3.29 -6.96
C LEU A 448 4.69 4.36 -6.15
N ALA A 449 5.40 5.25 -6.83
CA ALA A 449 6.10 6.35 -6.22
C ALA A 449 5.45 7.68 -6.59
N PHE A 450 5.11 8.47 -5.59
CA PHE A 450 4.84 9.89 -5.70
C PHE A 450 6.13 10.69 -5.63
N ALA A 451 6.03 12.01 -5.75
CA ALA A 451 7.18 12.90 -5.62
C ALA A 451 7.93 12.66 -4.30
N VAL A 452 9.24 12.58 -4.38
CA VAL A 452 10.18 12.43 -3.25
C VAL A 452 11.26 13.50 -3.32
N SER A 453 11.97 13.69 -2.19
CA SER A 453 12.97 14.76 -2.08
C SER A 453 14.31 14.43 -2.73
N SER A 454 14.65 13.15 -2.90
CA SER A 454 15.96 12.75 -3.39
C SER A 454 15.92 11.57 -4.39
N GLN A 455 16.97 11.47 -5.21
CA GLN A 455 17.19 10.29 -6.06
C GLN A 455 17.38 9.00 -5.25
N THR A 456 17.92 9.10 -4.03
CA THR A 456 18.08 7.98 -3.13
C THR A 456 16.72 7.42 -2.73
N ASP A 457 15.77 8.28 -2.37
CA ASP A 457 14.41 7.87 -2.04
C ASP A 457 13.71 7.20 -3.22
N SER A 458 13.88 7.77 -4.43
CA SER A 458 13.37 7.16 -5.66
C SER A 458 13.91 5.74 -5.86
N ARG A 459 15.22 5.54 -5.65
CA ARG A 459 15.84 4.21 -5.77
C ARG A 459 15.38 3.25 -4.67
N VAL A 460 15.15 3.73 -3.46
CA VAL A 460 14.59 2.89 -2.39
C VAL A 460 13.23 2.33 -2.79
N ILE A 461 12.37 3.14 -3.43
CA ILE A 461 11.02 2.72 -3.83
C ILE A 461 11.05 1.91 -5.13
N LEU A 462 11.61 2.50 -6.19
CA LEU A 462 11.46 2.02 -7.58
C LEU A 462 12.66 1.22 -8.10
N ASP A 463 13.75 1.12 -7.34
CA ASP A 463 15.08 0.66 -7.79
C ASP A 463 15.67 1.49 -8.96
N GLN A 464 15.04 2.61 -9.28
CA GLN A 464 15.46 3.56 -10.31
C GLN A 464 15.19 5.00 -9.89
N GLN A 465 15.87 5.94 -10.53
CA GLN A 465 15.62 7.38 -10.36
C GLN A 465 14.39 7.82 -11.16
N GLY A 466 13.81 8.97 -10.80
CA GLY A 466 12.73 9.62 -11.55
C GLY A 466 11.60 10.14 -10.68
N ALA A 467 11.35 9.57 -9.49
CA ALA A 467 10.31 10.07 -8.59
C ALA A 467 10.68 11.42 -7.96
N GLU A 468 11.95 11.76 -7.87
CA GLU A 468 12.45 13.09 -7.45
C GLU A 468 12.13 14.21 -8.47
N ARG A 469 11.78 13.84 -9.70
CA ARG A 469 11.40 14.77 -10.78
C ARG A 469 9.91 14.88 -11.02
N LEU A 470 9.12 14.27 -10.14
CA LEU A 470 7.67 14.38 -10.19
C LEU A 470 7.22 15.72 -9.64
N VAL A 471 6.13 16.20 -10.20
CA VAL A 471 5.61 17.56 -9.93
C VAL A 471 4.84 17.64 -8.61
N GLY A 472 4.54 16.49 -7.98
CA GLY A 472 3.67 16.40 -6.80
C GLY A 472 2.17 16.50 -7.13
N ARG A 473 1.33 16.66 -6.12
CA ARG A 473 -0.14 16.75 -6.24
C ARG A 473 -0.77 15.60 -7.03
N GLY A 474 -0.30 14.37 -6.75
CA GLY A 474 -0.84 13.16 -7.38
C GLY A 474 -0.09 12.71 -8.64
N ASP A 475 0.95 13.41 -9.07
CA ASP A 475 1.85 12.94 -10.12
C ASP A 475 2.68 11.77 -9.59
N MET A 476 2.64 10.62 -10.27
CA MET A 476 3.22 9.38 -9.78
C MET A 476 3.84 8.52 -10.88
N LEU A 477 4.73 7.62 -10.48
CA LEU A 477 5.34 6.58 -11.30
C LEU A 477 4.88 5.21 -10.81
N LEU A 478 4.31 4.40 -11.69
CA LEU A 478 3.91 3.02 -11.44
C LEU A 478 4.85 2.05 -12.15
N ILE A 479 5.40 1.08 -11.41
CA ILE A 479 6.06 -0.12 -11.94
C ILE A 479 5.12 -1.29 -11.69
N SER A 480 4.72 -1.97 -12.77
CA SER A 480 3.94 -3.20 -12.68
C SER A 480 4.87 -4.41 -12.59
N PRO A 481 4.41 -5.57 -12.08
CA PRO A 481 5.22 -6.78 -12.01
C PRO A 481 5.72 -7.30 -13.37
N THR A 482 5.07 -6.89 -14.45
CA THR A 482 5.38 -7.32 -15.83
C THR A 482 6.21 -6.31 -16.61
N SER A 483 6.47 -5.12 -16.05
CA SER A 483 7.23 -4.06 -16.73
C SER A 483 8.34 -3.50 -15.86
N THR A 484 9.53 -3.37 -16.44
CA THR A 484 10.68 -2.72 -15.79
C THR A 484 10.66 -1.20 -15.96
N SER A 485 9.89 -0.69 -16.91
CA SER A 485 9.76 0.76 -17.15
C SER A 485 8.63 1.36 -16.33
N ALA A 486 8.92 2.46 -15.64
CA ALA A 486 7.93 3.18 -14.87
C ALA A 486 6.96 3.96 -15.77
N GLN A 487 5.66 3.70 -15.62
CA GLN A 487 4.59 4.46 -16.27
C GLN A 487 4.26 5.69 -15.44
N ARG A 488 4.23 6.88 -16.07
CA ARG A 488 3.79 8.11 -15.41
C ARG A 488 2.28 8.24 -15.46
N ILE A 489 1.67 8.53 -14.32
CA ILE A 489 0.22 8.66 -14.16
C ILE A 489 -0.06 9.89 -13.31
N GLN A 490 -1.07 10.68 -13.69
CA GLN A 490 -1.67 11.65 -12.80
C GLN A 490 -2.77 10.98 -11.99
N GLY A 491 -2.61 10.95 -10.68
CA GLY A 491 -3.52 10.31 -9.74
C GLY A 491 -4.90 10.95 -9.73
N ALA A 492 -5.90 10.10 -9.49
CA ALA A 492 -7.27 10.52 -9.31
C ALA A 492 -7.44 11.32 -8.02
N TRP A 493 -8.33 12.29 -8.06
CA TRP A 493 -8.75 13.09 -6.92
C TRP A 493 -10.21 12.81 -6.59
N VAL A 494 -10.49 12.64 -5.31
CA VAL A 494 -11.83 12.57 -4.73
C VAL A 494 -11.87 13.53 -3.54
N THR A 495 -12.93 14.31 -3.42
CA THR A 495 -13.10 15.25 -2.31
C THR A 495 -13.65 14.52 -1.08
N GLU A 496 -13.35 15.04 0.11
CA GLU A 496 -13.90 14.50 1.35
C GLU A 496 -15.44 14.49 1.37
N SER A 497 -16.09 15.48 0.75
CA SER A 497 -17.54 15.54 0.65
C SER A 497 -18.11 14.41 -0.21
N GLU A 498 -17.44 14.04 -1.29
CA GLU A 498 -17.80 12.90 -2.12
C GLU A 498 -17.62 11.58 -1.36
N VAL A 499 -16.47 11.40 -0.69
CA VAL A 499 -16.23 10.22 0.16
C VAL A 499 -17.33 10.08 1.22
N ARG A 500 -17.61 11.15 1.95
CA ARG A 500 -18.69 11.16 2.97
C ARG A 500 -20.05 10.80 2.37
N SER A 501 -20.36 11.26 1.16
CA SER A 501 -21.62 10.95 0.46
C SER A 501 -21.72 9.45 0.11
N VAL A 502 -20.61 8.85 -0.36
CA VAL A 502 -20.53 7.42 -0.66
C VAL A 502 -20.66 6.58 0.62
N VAL A 503 -19.92 6.94 1.68
CA VAL A 503 -20.00 6.28 2.99
C VAL A 503 -21.41 6.36 3.56
N ALA A 504 -22.06 7.53 3.52
CA ALA A 504 -23.44 7.71 3.98
C ALA A 504 -24.43 6.83 3.19
N ALA A 505 -24.21 6.60 1.89
CA ALA A 505 -25.05 5.71 1.10
C ALA A 505 -24.95 4.25 1.58
N TRP A 506 -23.75 3.79 1.97
CA TRP A 506 -23.55 2.45 2.54
C TRP A 506 -24.09 2.32 3.96
N ARG A 507 -23.84 3.30 4.83
CA ARG A 507 -24.38 3.31 6.21
C ARG A 507 -25.90 3.23 6.24
N ARG A 508 -26.59 3.96 5.36
CA ARG A 508 -28.06 3.88 5.26
C ARG A 508 -28.55 2.48 4.89
N GLN A 509 -27.84 1.76 4.03
CA GLN A 509 -28.20 0.39 3.67
C GLN A 509 -27.92 -0.60 4.81
N ALA A 510 -26.82 -0.40 5.56
CA ALA A 510 -26.46 -1.21 6.72
C ALA A 510 -27.50 -1.04 7.85
N ALA A 511 -27.91 0.20 8.16
CA ALA A 511 -28.90 0.50 9.18
C ALA A 511 -30.31 -0.04 8.84
N ALA A 512 -30.64 -0.19 7.57
CA ALA A 512 -31.94 -0.70 7.12
C ALA A 512 -32.07 -2.24 7.21
N LYS A 513 -31.01 -2.97 7.58
CA LYS A 513 -30.99 -4.43 7.67
C LYS A 513 -31.00 -4.89 9.13
N PRO A 514 -32.15 -5.38 9.67
CA PRO A 514 -32.18 -6.00 11.00
C PRO A 514 -31.35 -7.30 10.98
N GLY A 515 -30.33 -7.37 11.79
CA GLY A 515 -29.42 -8.53 11.91
C GLY A 515 -28.03 -8.32 11.30
N SER A 516 -27.75 -7.26 10.56
CA SER A 516 -26.39 -6.83 10.27
C SER A 516 -25.88 -6.09 11.52
N SER A 517 -25.28 -6.82 12.44
CA SER A 517 -24.47 -6.24 13.51
C SER A 517 -23.30 -5.50 12.86
N ALA A 518 -23.57 -4.29 12.34
CA ALA A 518 -22.57 -3.26 12.33
C ALA A 518 -22.18 -3.11 13.79
N VAL A 519 -20.96 -3.49 14.12
CA VAL A 519 -20.39 -3.41 15.46
C VAL A 519 -20.74 -2.03 16.05
N ALA A 520 -21.87 -1.97 16.74
CA ALA A 520 -22.25 -0.89 17.63
C ALA A 520 -21.63 -1.26 18.97
N SER A 521 -20.39 -0.87 19.17
CA SER A 521 -19.82 -0.77 20.50
C SER A 521 -19.69 0.70 20.86
N ASP A 522 -20.83 1.34 21.18
CA ASP A 522 -20.86 2.36 22.22
C ASP A 522 -20.93 1.60 23.55
N GLY A 523 -19.80 1.21 24.09
CA GLY A 523 -19.69 0.49 25.35
C GLY A 523 -18.23 0.29 25.69
N GLU A 524 -17.82 0.98 26.72
CA GLU A 524 -16.56 0.81 27.42
C GLU A 524 -16.25 -0.66 27.67
N ASP A 525 -14.98 -1.05 27.41
CA ASP A 525 -14.30 -2.25 27.91
C ASP A 525 -15.02 -3.61 27.73
N GLY A 526 -15.18 -4.06 26.49
CA GLY A 526 -15.50 -5.45 26.17
C GLY A 526 -14.57 -5.95 25.08
N ASP A 527 -13.75 -6.93 25.40
CA ASP A 527 -12.66 -7.54 24.62
C ASP A 527 -13.13 -8.42 23.43
N ASP A 528 -14.20 -8.02 22.73
CA ASP A 528 -14.71 -8.70 21.52
C ASP A 528 -14.24 -8.02 20.23
N ASP A 529 -12.92 -7.81 20.10
CA ASP A 529 -12.29 -7.46 18.82
C ASP A 529 -12.19 -8.73 17.93
N PRO A 530 -12.89 -8.82 16.79
CA PRO A 530 -12.79 -9.98 15.88
C PRO A 530 -11.37 -10.18 15.32
N LEU A 531 -10.47 -9.21 15.50
CA LEU A 531 -9.05 -9.30 15.18
C LEU A 531 -8.18 -9.57 16.42
N ALA A 532 -8.76 -9.61 17.62
CA ALA A 532 -8.02 -10.03 18.81
C ALA A 532 -7.36 -11.37 18.51
N PRO A 533 -6.13 -11.63 18.98
CA PRO A 533 -5.61 -12.98 18.97
C PRO A 533 -6.67 -13.82 19.68
N ALA A 534 -7.27 -14.78 18.95
CA ALA A 534 -8.21 -15.70 19.57
C ALA A 534 -7.57 -16.13 20.88
N PRO A 535 -8.27 -16.04 22.01
CA PRO A 535 -7.81 -16.72 23.20
C PRO A 535 -7.51 -18.13 22.71
N PRO A 536 -6.38 -18.74 23.07
CA PRO A 536 -6.00 -20.04 22.52
C PRO A 536 -7.24 -20.90 22.63
N THR A 537 -7.87 -21.12 21.48
CA THR A 537 -9.06 -21.96 21.40
C THR A 537 -8.64 -23.27 22.01
N ALA A 538 -9.23 -23.59 23.15
CA ALA A 538 -9.25 -24.96 23.64
C ALA A 538 -9.73 -25.74 22.42
N SER A 539 -8.82 -26.45 21.76
CA SER A 539 -9.15 -27.39 20.71
C SER A 539 -10.09 -28.38 21.35
N ALA A 540 -11.35 -28.32 20.98
CA ALA A 540 -12.32 -29.32 21.30
C ALA A 540 -11.78 -30.64 20.72
N GLY A 541 -11.20 -31.48 21.59
CA GLY A 541 -10.56 -32.75 21.22
C GLY A 541 -9.30 -33.09 22.01
N ARG A 542 -8.80 -32.19 22.90
CA ARG A 542 -7.64 -32.45 23.77
C ARG A 542 -7.91 -32.26 25.27
N GLY A 543 -9.16 -32.20 25.67
CA GLY A 543 -9.55 -32.03 27.08
C GLY A 543 -8.97 -33.11 27.98
N ASP A 544 -8.99 -34.37 27.56
CA ASP A 544 -8.53 -35.48 28.37
C ASP A 544 -7.00 -35.52 28.58
N GLU A 545 -6.21 -35.14 27.57
CA GLU A 545 -4.73 -35.08 27.68
C GLU A 545 -4.22 -33.93 28.53
N ASP A 546 -4.88 -32.77 28.48
CA ASP A 546 -4.47 -31.59 29.27
C ASP A 546 -4.95 -31.70 30.73
N ASP A 547 -6.08 -32.35 31.01
CA ASP A 547 -6.53 -32.63 32.36
C ASP A 547 -5.67 -33.73 33.03
N GLU A 548 -5.23 -34.76 32.28
CA GLU A 548 -4.30 -35.77 32.78
C GLU A 548 -2.91 -35.18 33.06
N LEU A 549 -2.40 -34.29 32.17
CA LEU A 549 -1.15 -33.58 32.40
C LEU A 549 -1.24 -32.59 33.58
N LEU A 550 -2.39 -31.99 33.81
CA LEU A 550 -2.60 -31.08 34.94
C LEU A 550 -2.65 -31.86 36.26
N ALA A 551 -3.28 -33.03 36.29
CA ALA A 551 -3.25 -33.93 37.44
C ALA A 551 -1.82 -34.39 37.76
N GLN A 552 -1.05 -34.77 36.74
CA GLN A 552 0.38 -35.11 36.88
C GLN A 552 1.22 -33.92 37.36
N ALA A 553 0.96 -32.70 36.86
CA ALA A 553 1.63 -31.49 37.30
C ALA A 553 1.32 -31.19 38.78
N MET A 554 0.08 -31.37 39.20
CA MET A 554 -0.37 -31.15 40.57
C MET A 554 0.35 -32.12 41.52
N SER A 555 0.36 -33.43 41.21
CA SER A 555 1.07 -34.44 42.02
C SER A 555 2.57 -34.09 42.13
N LEU A 556 3.22 -33.75 41.02
CA LEU A 556 4.65 -33.43 41.03
C LEU A 556 4.99 -32.18 41.84
N VAL A 557 4.15 -31.14 41.79
CA VAL A 557 4.36 -29.88 42.53
C VAL A 557 4.11 -30.09 44.01
N VAL A 558 3.05 -30.81 44.40
CA VAL A 558 2.71 -31.09 45.79
C VAL A 558 3.69 -32.07 46.42
N GLU A 559 4.09 -33.14 45.73
CA GLU A 559 5.08 -34.08 46.24
C GLU A 559 6.48 -33.49 46.40
N SER A 560 6.90 -32.63 45.43
CA SER A 560 8.21 -32.02 45.48
C SER A 560 8.26 -30.75 46.34
N GLN A 561 7.12 -30.18 46.73
CA GLN A 561 6.98 -28.91 47.41
C GLN A 561 7.75 -27.79 46.68
N LEU A 562 7.77 -27.84 45.32
CA LEU A 562 8.51 -26.92 44.48
C LEU A 562 7.66 -26.40 43.31
N GLY A 563 7.14 -25.18 43.41
CA GLY A 563 6.35 -24.54 42.37
C GLY A 563 7.22 -23.95 41.26
N SER A 564 7.96 -24.78 40.51
CA SER A 564 8.90 -24.33 39.48
C SER A 564 8.49 -24.77 38.08
N THR A 565 8.28 -23.78 37.20
CA THR A 565 8.00 -23.99 35.76
C THR A 565 9.08 -24.83 35.08
N SER A 566 10.35 -24.62 35.45
CA SER A 566 11.48 -25.37 34.90
C SER A 566 11.49 -26.85 35.39
N MET A 567 10.97 -27.10 36.57
CA MET A 567 10.81 -28.48 37.09
C MET A 567 9.72 -29.21 36.30
N LEU A 568 8.55 -28.59 36.10
CA LEU A 568 7.46 -29.15 35.30
C LEU A 568 7.90 -29.43 33.87
N GLN A 569 8.61 -28.47 33.25
CA GLN A 569 9.14 -28.62 31.89
C GLN A 569 10.02 -29.88 31.74
N ARG A 570 10.92 -30.12 32.71
CA ARG A 570 11.82 -31.25 32.67
C ARG A 570 11.13 -32.58 32.99
N LYS A 571 10.23 -32.59 33.97
CA LYS A 571 9.57 -33.81 34.46
C LYS A 571 8.47 -34.30 33.51
N LEU A 572 7.66 -33.39 33.02
CA LEU A 572 6.56 -33.70 32.08
C LEU A 572 7.00 -33.66 30.60
N ARG A 573 8.26 -33.23 30.31
CA ARG A 573 8.80 -33.09 28.94
C ARG A 573 7.94 -32.17 28.04
N VAL A 574 7.39 -31.11 28.61
CA VAL A 574 6.55 -30.15 27.91
C VAL A 574 7.34 -28.87 27.59
N GLY A 575 6.90 -28.12 26.58
CA GLY A 575 7.50 -26.81 26.25
C GLY A 575 7.27 -25.77 27.35
N PHE A 576 8.12 -24.74 27.40
CA PHE A 576 8.08 -23.66 28.42
C PHE A 576 6.70 -23.01 28.55
N ALA A 577 6.06 -22.68 27.40
CA ALA A 577 4.72 -22.09 27.38
C ALA A 577 3.63 -23.02 27.96
N ARG A 578 3.73 -24.33 27.76
CA ARG A 578 2.77 -25.32 28.32
C ARG A 578 3.01 -25.52 29.81
N ALA A 579 4.27 -25.56 30.26
CA ALA A 579 4.61 -25.63 31.67
C ALA A 579 4.17 -24.34 32.43
N GLY A 580 4.28 -23.16 31.81
CA GLY A 580 3.76 -21.90 32.35
C GLY A 580 2.25 -21.96 32.57
N ARG A 581 1.49 -22.40 31.55
CA ARG A 581 0.03 -22.54 31.63
C ARG A 581 -0.40 -23.55 32.73
N LEU A 582 0.30 -24.67 32.88
CA LEU A 582 0.04 -25.62 33.95
C LEU A 582 0.24 -24.99 35.34
N MET A 583 1.29 -24.13 35.50
CA MET A 583 1.51 -23.40 36.74
C MET A 583 0.40 -22.36 37.02
N ASP A 584 -0.14 -21.71 36.00
CA ASP A 584 -1.23 -20.74 36.15
C ASP A 584 -2.56 -21.44 36.49
N LEU A 585 -2.80 -22.64 35.93
CA LEU A 585 -3.95 -23.49 36.30
C LEU A 585 -3.84 -24.02 37.72
N LEU A 586 -2.62 -24.35 38.19
CA LEU A 586 -2.39 -24.78 39.58
C LEU A 586 -2.59 -23.62 40.58
N GLU A 587 -2.27 -22.38 40.18
CA GLU A 587 -2.60 -21.18 40.95
C GLU A 587 -4.11 -20.95 41.05
N GLN A 588 -4.84 -21.05 39.94
CA GLN A 588 -6.31 -20.93 39.92
C GLN A 588 -7.00 -21.98 40.78
N ARG A 589 -6.38 -23.18 40.94
CA ARG A 589 -6.88 -24.25 41.83
C ARG A 589 -6.37 -24.13 43.27
N GLY A 590 -5.60 -23.09 43.60
CA GLY A 590 -5.08 -22.85 44.94
C GLY A 590 -3.95 -23.80 45.37
N VAL A 591 -3.32 -24.51 44.43
CA VAL A 591 -2.22 -25.45 44.69
C VAL A 591 -0.90 -24.71 44.92
N VAL A 592 -0.70 -23.59 44.19
CA VAL A 592 0.48 -22.75 44.30
C VAL A 592 0.08 -21.27 44.47
N GLY A 593 0.93 -20.48 45.10
CA GLY A 593 0.76 -19.06 45.27
C GLY A 593 1.05 -18.26 44.00
N PRO A 594 0.81 -16.92 44.00
CA PRO A 594 0.99 -16.04 42.86
C PRO A 594 2.47 -15.96 42.44
N SER A 595 2.68 -15.59 41.16
CA SER A 595 4.01 -15.47 40.59
C SER A 595 4.78 -14.26 41.17
N GLU A 596 5.92 -14.48 41.79
CA GLU A 596 6.84 -13.45 42.29
C GLU A 596 8.08 -13.28 41.36
N GLY A 597 7.86 -13.17 40.07
CA GLY A 597 8.92 -12.98 39.08
C GLY A 597 9.67 -14.28 38.74
N SER A 598 11.01 -14.33 38.85
CA SER A 598 11.82 -15.50 38.46
C SER A 598 11.98 -16.56 39.55
N LYS A 599 11.40 -16.39 40.72
CA LYS A 599 11.45 -17.35 41.83
C LYS A 599 10.42 -18.47 41.65
N ALA A 600 10.70 -19.63 42.21
CA ALA A 600 9.71 -20.71 42.30
C ALA A 600 8.52 -20.22 43.15
N ARG A 601 7.29 -20.51 42.72
CA ARG A 601 6.06 -20.17 43.48
C ARG A 601 5.98 -21.00 44.75
N GLU A 602 5.41 -20.45 45.79
CA GLU A 602 5.14 -21.15 47.03
C GLU A 602 4.07 -22.20 46.81
N VAL A 603 4.24 -23.41 47.32
CA VAL A 603 3.24 -24.48 47.25
C VAL A 603 2.33 -24.38 48.47
N LEU A 604 1.05 -24.17 48.22
CA LEU A 604 0.05 -23.93 49.28
C LEU A 604 -0.64 -25.21 49.75
N MET A 605 -0.62 -26.27 48.93
CA MET A 605 -1.26 -27.55 49.21
C MET A 605 -0.26 -28.55 49.81
N SER A 606 -0.63 -29.20 50.88
CA SER A 606 0.20 -30.26 51.51
C SER A 606 0.02 -31.64 50.83
N PRO A 607 1.01 -32.54 50.93
CA PRO A 607 0.87 -33.92 50.38
C PRO A 607 -0.32 -34.70 50.96
N ASP A 608 -0.73 -34.41 52.19
CA ASP A 608 -1.86 -35.09 52.85
C ASP A 608 -3.21 -34.65 52.28
N GLU A 609 -3.30 -33.41 51.76
CA GLU A 609 -4.50 -32.84 51.11
C GLU A 609 -4.68 -33.35 49.66
N LEU A 610 -3.63 -33.89 49.05
CA LEU A 610 -3.70 -34.47 47.70
C LEU A 610 -4.27 -35.92 47.75
N ALA A 611 -4.16 -36.59 48.90
CA ALA A 611 -4.58 -37.99 49.09
C ALA A 611 -6.03 -38.15 49.57
N GLY A 612 -6.72 -37.08 49.88
CA GLY A 612 -8.12 -37.05 50.32
C GLY A 612 -9.07 -36.67 49.19
#